data_b1382a43d226d9224b918e3dbd760b31
#
_entry.id   b1382a43d226d9224b918e3dbd760b31
#
_cell.length_a   1.000
_cell.length_b   1.000
_cell.length_c   1.000
_cell.angle_alpha   90.00
_cell.angle_beta   90.00
_cell.angle_gamma   90.00
#
_symmetry.space_group_name_H-M   'P 1'
#
loop_
_entity.id
_entity.type
_entity.pdbx_description
1 polymer ?
#
loop_
_entity_poly.entity_id
_entity_poly.type
_entity_poly.pdbx_seq_one_letter_code
_entity_poly.pdbx_strand_id
1 'polypeptide(L)'
;MKKITRRQFLTSAGATSAALLLSSLPHAAAADENCLRKITPAATNSNDLSWDMAEEILTHISDPVFPAYTVNVLDYGAVPNDGKLDTAAIQRAIDETSAHGGGTVVIPSGVYDVGAITLKSNVNLHLESKDTILRFTRDITPANYPLVFAHYEGSKLYNWSPLIYAYQQENIALTG
;
A
#
# COMPACT_ATOMS: atom_id res chain seq x y z
N MET A 1 -24.80 -14.07 44.21
CA MET A 1 -23.74 -13.54 43.27
C MET A 1 -24.24 -12.22 42.70
N LYS A 2 -23.62 -11.09 43.01
CA LYS A 2 -23.98 -9.77 42.49
C LYS A 2 -23.39 -9.62 41.08
N LYS A 3 -24.25 -9.33 40.10
CA LYS A 3 -23.84 -9.06 38.73
C LYS A 3 -23.13 -7.71 38.65
N ILE A 4 -21.86 -7.72 38.21
CA ILE A 4 -21.05 -6.50 37.98
C ILE A 4 -21.50 -5.92 36.62
N THR A 5 -21.87 -4.64 36.58
CA THR A 5 -22.24 -3.95 35.35
C THR A 5 -20.99 -3.49 34.59
N ARG A 6 -21.10 -3.36 33.25
CA ARG A 6 -20.02 -2.88 32.38
C ARG A 6 -19.34 -1.58 32.86
N ARG A 7 -20.10 -0.71 33.51
CA ARG A 7 -19.60 0.56 34.05
C ARG A 7 -18.71 0.38 35.28
N GLN A 8 -19.00 -0.63 36.12
CA GLN A 8 -18.19 -0.96 37.30
C GLN A 8 -16.88 -1.68 36.93
N PHE A 9 -16.84 -2.40 35.81
CA PHE A 9 -15.63 -3.02 35.31
C PHE A 9 -14.61 -2.01 34.79
N LEU A 10 -15.07 -0.94 34.13
CA LEU A 10 -14.20 0.11 33.59
C LEU A 10 -13.60 1.06 34.64
N THR A 11 -14.22 1.18 35.84
CA THR A 11 -13.71 2.04 36.90
C THR A 11 -12.73 1.34 37.86
N SER A 12 -12.65 0.02 37.86
CA SER A 12 -11.73 -0.75 38.70
C SER A 12 -10.38 -1.09 38.01
N ALA A 13 -10.22 -0.82 36.70
CA ALA A 13 -8.98 -1.07 35.96
C ALA A 13 -8.02 0.14 35.93
N GLY A 14 -8.31 1.22 36.64
CA GLY A 14 -7.66 2.51 36.52
C GLY A 14 -6.72 2.93 37.63
N ALA A 15 -6.16 2.03 38.42
CA ALA A 15 -5.19 2.45 39.42
C ALA A 15 -4.21 1.31 39.81
N THR A 16 -3.23 1.06 38.97
CA THR A 16 -1.92 0.57 39.42
C THR A 16 -0.84 1.08 38.49
N SER A 17 -0.10 2.03 38.98
CA SER A 17 1.13 2.57 38.41
C SER A 17 2.15 1.45 38.17
N ALA A 18 2.55 1.24 36.93
CA ALA A 18 3.79 0.58 36.59
C ALA A 18 4.61 1.52 35.70
N ALA A 19 5.19 2.53 36.33
CA ALA A 19 6.39 3.14 35.78
C ALA A 19 7.53 2.16 36.11
N LEU A 20 8.13 1.55 35.09
CA LEU A 20 9.55 1.16 35.02
C LEU A 20 9.77 0.22 33.81
N LEU A 21 10.83 0.59 33.03
CA LEU A 21 11.48 -0.20 31.97
C LEU A 21 10.91 -0.03 30.53
N LEU A 22 11.10 1.19 30.00
CA LEU A 22 11.16 1.42 28.54
C LEU A 22 12.46 2.15 28.19
N SER A 23 13.58 1.45 28.36
CA SER A 23 14.88 1.88 27.84
C SER A 23 15.57 0.67 27.22
N SER A 24 15.21 0.34 26.00
CA SER A 24 16.02 -0.42 25.00
C SER A 24 15.13 -1.05 23.92
N LEU A 25 14.37 -0.23 23.20
CA LEU A 25 13.88 -0.65 21.88
C LEU A 25 14.56 0.24 20.84
N PRO A 26 15.14 -0.32 19.77
CA PRO A 26 15.69 0.50 18.69
C PRO A 26 14.57 1.35 18.11
N HIS A 27 14.85 2.62 17.91
CA HIS A 27 13.95 3.59 17.29
C HIS A 27 13.42 3.01 15.97
N ALA A 28 12.14 2.62 15.97
CA ALA A 28 11.39 2.63 14.75
C ALA A 28 11.41 4.08 14.27
N ALA A 29 11.85 4.28 13.02
CA ALA A 29 11.89 5.59 12.40
C ALA A 29 10.55 6.27 12.66
N ALA A 30 10.58 7.37 13.39
CA ALA A 30 9.41 8.19 13.64
C ALA A 30 8.90 8.63 12.26
N ALA A 31 7.69 8.20 11.91
CA ALA A 31 6.96 8.83 10.84
C ALA A 31 6.99 10.33 11.13
N ASP A 32 7.46 11.11 10.15
CA ASP A 32 7.65 12.54 10.30
C ASP A 32 6.34 13.22 10.72
N GLU A 33 6.19 13.47 12.01
CA GLU A 33 5.04 14.20 12.58
C GLU A 33 4.91 15.61 11.99
N ASN A 34 5.95 16.10 11.30
CA ASN A 34 5.94 17.37 10.61
C ASN A 34 5.10 17.35 9.33
N CYS A 35 4.88 16.19 8.71
CA CYS A 35 4.05 16.09 7.52
C CYS A 35 2.57 16.39 7.85
N LEU A 36 2.08 15.91 8.99
CA LEU A 36 0.69 16.15 9.42
C LEU A 36 0.48 17.55 10.05
N ARG A 37 1.53 18.18 10.57
CA ARG A 37 1.44 19.53 11.15
C ARG A 37 1.34 20.65 10.12
N LYS A 38 1.74 20.39 8.86
CA LYS A 38 1.62 21.38 7.78
C LYS A 38 0.23 21.47 7.17
N ILE A 39 -0.66 20.53 7.48
CA ILE A 39 -2.04 20.47 6.95
C ILE A 39 -3.07 20.84 8.02
N THR A 40 -2.69 21.54 9.07
CA THR A 40 -3.69 22.16 9.92
C THR A 40 -3.93 23.60 9.43
N PRO A 41 -4.94 23.83 8.58
CA PRO A 41 -5.51 25.16 8.49
C PRO A 41 -6.01 25.48 9.90
N ALA A 42 -5.75 26.64 10.38
CA ALA A 42 -6.44 27.16 11.56
C ALA A 42 -7.91 27.40 11.17
N ALA A 43 -8.62 26.32 10.88
CA ALA A 43 -10.07 26.34 10.64
C ALA A 43 -10.73 26.53 11.98
N THR A 44 -10.96 27.76 12.34
CA THR A 44 -11.68 28.17 13.56
C THR A 44 -13.20 28.00 13.45
N ASN A 45 -13.72 27.64 12.26
CA ASN A 45 -15.15 27.37 12.07
C ASN A 45 -15.39 26.42 10.90
N SER A 46 -16.21 25.40 11.10
CA SER A 46 -16.65 24.45 10.06
C SER A 46 -17.45 25.07 8.91
N ASN A 47 -17.72 26.36 8.95
CA ASN A 47 -18.47 27.10 7.92
C ASN A 47 -17.56 27.83 6.92
N ASP A 48 -16.22 27.82 7.11
CA ASP A 48 -15.27 28.51 6.23
C ASP A 48 -14.64 27.58 5.16
N LEU A 49 -15.26 26.41 4.92
CA LEU A 49 -14.87 25.54 3.81
C LEU A 49 -15.30 26.21 2.49
N SER A 50 -14.36 26.88 1.82
CA SER A 50 -14.57 27.45 0.50
C SER A 50 -13.81 26.64 -0.56
N TRP A 51 -14.19 26.81 -1.82
CA TRP A 51 -13.48 26.21 -2.94
C TRP A 51 -12.05 26.77 -3.11
N ASP A 52 -11.75 27.93 -2.52
CA ASP A 52 -10.39 28.51 -2.50
C ASP A 52 -9.40 27.58 -1.76
N MET A 53 -9.87 26.83 -0.74
CA MET A 53 -9.05 25.80 -0.10
C MET A 53 -8.67 24.65 -1.05
N ALA A 54 -9.47 24.36 -2.07
CA ALA A 54 -9.16 23.32 -3.03
C ALA A 54 -7.93 23.69 -3.87
N GLU A 55 -7.79 24.95 -4.27
CA GLU A 55 -6.62 25.44 -5.00
C GLU A 55 -5.37 25.37 -4.11
N GLU A 56 -5.46 25.77 -2.84
CA GLU A 56 -4.36 25.64 -1.89
C GLU A 56 -3.93 24.18 -1.71
N ILE A 57 -4.89 23.25 -1.52
CA ILE A 57 -4.61 21.82 -1.40
C ILE A 57 -3.90 21.30 -2.66
N LEU A 58 -4.35 21.69 -3.86
CA LEU A 58 -3.75 21.26 -5.13
C LEU A 58 -2.28 21.70 -5.25
N THR A 59 -1.89 22.84 -4.67
CA THR A 59 -0.47 23.28 -4.68
C THR A 59 0.45 22.36 -3.86
N HIS A 60 -0.11 21.58 -2.94
CA HIS A 60 0.63 20.63 -2.10
C HIS A 60 0.63 19.20 -2.63
N ILE A 61 -0.11 18.94 -3.72
CA ILE A 61 -0.16 17.64 -4.38
C ILE A 61 0.88 17.61 -5.48
N SER A 62 1.78 16.64 -5.45
CA SER A 62 2.77 16.40 -6.48
C SER A 62 2.52 15.05 -7.14
N ASP A 63 2.55 14.98 -8.46
CA ASP A 63 2.48 13.72 -9.17
C ASP A 63 3.72 12.87 -8.88
N PRO A 64 3.58 11.53 -8.78
CA PRO A 64 4.71 10.64 -8.66
C PRO A 64 5.69 10.79 -9.83
N VAL A 65 6.97 10.88 -9.55
CA VAL A 65 8.02 10.98 -10.57
C VAL A 65 8.89 9.73 -10.53
N PHE A 66 9.05 9.09 -11.67
CA PHE A 66 9.80 7.84 -11.81
C PHE A 66 11.07 8.05 -12.61
N PRO A 67 12.17 7.31 -12.30
CA PRO A 67 13.36 7.26 -13.14
C PRO A 67 13.04 6.80 -14.56
N ALA A 68 13.86 7.20 -15.53
CA ALA A 68 13.69 6.87 -16.95
C ALA A 68 14.04 5.39 -17.28
N TYR A 69 14.16 4.53 -16.27
CA TYR A 69 14.38 3.10 -16.45
C TYR A 69 13.05 2.41 -16.77
N THR A 70 13.03 1.63 -17.86
CA THR A 70 11.80 0.95 -18.31
C THR A 70 12.12 -0.49 -18.64
N VAL A 71 11.28 -1.40 -18.16
CA VAL A 71 11.37 -2.83 -18.45
C VAL A 71 10.05 -3.35 -18.98
N ASN A 72 10.09 -4.41 -19.79
CA ASN A 72 8.91 -5.08 -20.32
C ASN A 72 8.75 -6.45 -19.63
N VAL A 73 7.56 -6.79 -19.17
CA VAL A 73 7.31 -8.07 -18.48
C VAL A 73 7.57 -9.29 -19.36
N LEU A 74 7.51 -9.13 -20.68
CA LEU A 74 7.83 -10.20 -21.64
C LEU A 74 9.30 -10.63 -21.53
N ASP A 75 10.22 -9.71 -21.24
CA ASP A 75 11.64 -9.99 -21.05
C ASP A 75 11.90 -10.85 -19.81
N TYR A 76 10.93 -10.90 -18.90
CA TYR A 76 10.95 -11.70 -17.67
C TYR A 76 10.18 -13.02 -17.81
N GLY A 77 9.66 -13.29 -19.02
CA GLY A 77 9.00 -14.54 -19.36
C GLY A 77 7.49 -14.53 -19.14
N ALA A 78 6.85 -13.37 -19.04
CA ALA A 78 5.39 -13.28 -19.11
C ALA A 78 4.93 -13.59 -20.55
N VAL A 79 3.84 -14.34 -20.69
CA VAL A 79 3.31 -14.75 -22.00
C VAL A 79 1.81 -14.49 -22.02
N PRO A 80 1.36 -13.42 -22.70
CA PRO A 80 -0.06 -13.11 -22.74
C PRO A 80 -0.87 -14.21 -23.45
N ASN A 81 -2.09 -14.41 -23.03
CA ASN A 81 -3.10 -15.28 -23.64
C ASN A 81 -2.77 -16.79 -23.65
N ASP A 82 -1.80 -17.25 -22.87
CA ASP A 82 -1.42 -18.69 -22.80
C ASP A 82 -2.15 -19.47 -21.70
N GLY A 83 -2.90 -18.77 -20.82
CA GLY A 83 -3.67 -19.38 -19.73
C GLY A 83 -2.82 -19.87 -18.57
N LYS A 84 -1.53 -19.52 -18.50
CA LYS A 84 -0.66 -19.81 -17.38
C LYS A 84 -0.45 -18.58 -16.52
N LEU A 85 0.01 -18.80 -15.27
CA LEU A 85 0.24 -17.71 -14.35
C LEU A 85 1.53 -16.95 -14.66
N ASP A 86 1.39 -15.67 -14.94
CA ASP A 86 2.49 -14.72 -15.18
C ASP A 86 2.96 -13.97 -13.92
N THR A 87 2.37 -14.28 -12.76
CA THR A 87 2.66 -13.61 -11.48
C THR A 87 4.15 -13.49 -11.20
N ALA A 88 4.88 -14.59 -11.36
CA ALA A 88 6.30 -14.64 -11.05
C ALA A 88 7.15 -13.80 -12.04
N ALA A 89 6.75 -13.71 -13.29
CA ALA A 89 7.41 -12.89 -14.30
C ALA A 89 7.21 -11.40 -14.02
N ILE A 90 5.97 -11.00 -13.78
CA ILE A 90 5.61 -9.61 -13.44
C ILE A 90 6.27 -9.20 -12.12
N GLN A 91 6.24 -10.06 -11.09
CA GLN A 91 6.86 -9.74 -9.81
C GLN A 91 8.38 -9.55 -9.94
N ARG A 92 9.08 -10.38 -10.72
CA ARG A 92 10.52 -10.21 -10.99
C ARG A 92 10.81 -8.88 -11.69
N ALA A 93 9.99 -8.48 -12.66
CA ALA A 93 10.15 -7.18 -13.31
C ALA A 93 10.00 -6.02 -12.32
N ILE A 94 9.03 -6.09 -11.41
CA ILE A 94 8.83 -5.10 -10.35
C ILE A 94 10.02 -5.06 -9.39
N ASP A 95 10.46 -6.23 -8.92
CA ASP A 95 11.55 -6.35 -7.94
C ASP A 95 12.86 -5.82 -8.52
N GLU A 96 13.19 -6.15 -9.78
CA GLU A 96 14.39 -5.66 -10.45
C GLU A 96 14.31 -4.15 -10.71
N THR A 97 13.18 -3.65 -11.18
CA THR A 97 13.00 -2.20 -11.38
C THR A 97 13.21 -1.43 -10.09
N SER A 98 12.64 -1.91 -8.99
CA SER A 98 12.85 -1.29 -7.67
C SER A 98 14.32 -1.37 -7.22
N ALA A 99 15.01 -2.50 -7.46
CA ALA A 99 16.43 -2.67 -7.14
C ALA A 99 17.33 -1.75 -7.96
N HIS A 100 16.93 -1.37 -9.17
CA HIS A 100 17.59 -0.35 -10.00
C HIS A 100 17.37 1.10 -9.52
N GLY A 101 16.60 1.29 -8.46
CA GLY A 101 16.25 2.62 -7.93
C GLY A 101 14.91 3.15 -8.43
N GLY A 102 14.15 2.35 -9.17
CA GLY A 102 12.82 2.67 -9.67
C GLY A 102 12.73 2.78 -11.18
N GLY A 103 11.51 2.99 -11.67
CA GLY A 103 11.22 3.09 -13.10
C GLY A 103 9.82 2.62 -13.46
N THR A 104 9.63 2.27 -14.73
CA THR A 104 8.35 1.80 -15.25
C THR A 104 8.42 0.36 -15.69
N VAL A 105 7.52 -0.46 -15.19
CA VAL A 105 7.29 -1.85 -15.63
C VAL A 105 6.11 -1.83 -16.60
N VAL A 106 6.37 -2.11 -17.87
CA VAL A 106 5.36 -2.10 -18.92
C VAL A 106 4.77 -3.50 -19.10
N ILE A 107 3.44 -3.56 -19.05
CA ILE A 107 2.65 -4.75 -19.41
C ILE A 107 1.98 -4.49 -20.75
N PRO A 108 2.45 -5.11 -21.85
CA PRO A 108 1.87 -4.95 -23.18
C PRO A 108 0.43 -5.46 -23.29
N SER A 109 -0.20 -5.16 -24.42
CA SER A 109 -1.56 -5.65 -24.71
C SER A 109 -1.66 -7.17 -24.62
N GLY A 110 -2.73 -7.65 -23.99
CA GLY A 110 -3.03 -9.07 -23.82
C GLY A 110 -3.64 -9.41 -22.47
N VAL A 111 -4.01 -10.66 -22.31
CA VAL A 111 -4.57 -11.20 -21.05
C VAL A 111 -3.49 -11.98 -20.33
N TYR A 112 -3.16 -11.53 -19.13
CA TYR A 112 -2.18 -12.14 -18.24
C TYR A 112 -2.90 -12.74 -17.03
N ASP A 113 -2.78 -14.04 -16.83
CA ASP A 113 -3.30 -14.69 -15.63
C ASP A 113 -2.36 -14.47 -14.45
N VAL A 114 -2.87 -13.94 -13.34
CA VAL A 114 -2.03 -13.55 -12.22
C VAL A 114 -2.64 -13.92 -10.87
N GLY A 115 -1.81 -14.14 -9.88
CA GLY A 115 -2.13 -14.08 -8.46
C GLY A 115 -1.89 -12.67 -7.92
N ALA A 116 -1.71 -12.55 -6.59
CA ALA A 116 -1.41 -11.28 -5.96
C ALA A 116 -0.09 -10.68 -6.47
N ILE A 117 -0.09 -9.38 -6.73
CA ILE A 117 1.08 -8.61 -7.15
C ILE A 117 1.46 -7.66 -6.00
N THR A 118 2.74 -7.63 -5.65
CA THR A 118 3.27 -6.71 -4.64
C THR A 118 4.05 -5.59 -5.29
N LEU A 119 3.57 -4.36 -5.13
CA LEU A 119 4.27 -3.17 -5.62
C LEU A 119 5.43 -2.81 -4.69
N LYS A 120 6.45 -2.20 -5.26
CA LYS A 120 7.67 -1.73 -4.58
C LYS A 120 7.85 -0.24 -4.79
N SER A 121 8.62 0.37 -3.89
CA SER A 121 8.92 1.81 -3.97
C SER A 121 9.55 2.20 -5.30
N ASN A 122 9.20 3.39 -5.76
CA ASN A 122 9.67 4.01 -6.99
C ASN A 122 9.30 3.25 -8.28
N VAL A 123 8.26 2.42 -8.24
CA VAL A 123 7.83 1.64 -9.41
C VAL A 123 6.46 2.10 -9.91
N ASN A 124 6.40 2.40 -11.20
CA ASN A 124 5.16 2.57 -11.95
C ASN A 124 4.84 1.27 -12.70
N LEU A 125 3.75 0.61 -12.35
CA LEU A 125 3.22 -0.52 -13.12
C LEU A 125 2.28 0.04 -14.20
N HIS A 126 2.72 -0.04 -15.47
CA HIS A 126 2.04 0.58 -16.60
C HIS A 126 1.38 -0.46 -17.51
N LEU A 127 0.07 -0.38 -17.64
CA LEU A 127 -0.71 -1.16 -18.60
C LEU A 127 -0.73 -0.38 -19.92
N GLU A 128 -0.07 -0.90 -20.96
CA GLU A 128 0.21 -0.18 -22.18
C GLU A 128 -1.04 0.26 -22.95
N SER A 129 -2.15 -0.46 -22.79
CA SER A 129 -3.39 -0.17 -23.51
C SER A 129 -4.63 -0.63 -22.75
N LYS A 130 -5.80 -0.18 -23.22
CA LYS A 130 -7.12 -0.66 -22.76
C LYS A 130 -7.34 -2.17 -22.98
N ASP A 131 -6.55 -2.80 -23.83
CA ASP A 131 -6.64 -4.24 -24.13
C ASP A 131 -5.65 -5.06 -23.28
N THR A 132 -4.94 -4.41 -22.35
CA THR A 132 -4.12 -5.07 -21.34
C THR A 132 -4.99 -5.46 -20.15
N ILE A 133 -5.10 -6.75 -19.90
CA ILE A 133 -5.97 -7.31 -18.84
C ILE A 133 -5.14 -8.15 -17.88
N LEU A 134 -5.14 -7.77 -16.60
CA LEU A 134 -4.67 -8.63 -15.52
C LEU A 134 -5.87 -9.45 -15.01
N ARG A 135 -5.88 -10.75 -15.32
CA ARG A 135 -6.94 -11.66 -14.91
C ARG A 135 -6.50 -12.41 -13.65
N PHE A 136 -7.02 -12.00 -12.52
CA PHE A 136 -6.67 -12.62 -11.24
C PHE A 136 -7.30 -14.01 -11.09
N THR A 137 -6.46 -15.00 -10.74
CA THR A 137 -6.91 -16.37 -10.54
C THR A 137 -7.86 -16.49 -9.35
N ARG A 138 -8.83 -17.42 -9.45
CA ARG A 138 -9.74 -17.75 -8.36
C ARG A 138 -9.19 -18.87 -7.45
N ASP A 139 -8.04 -19.40 -7.78
CA ASP A 139 -7.36 -20.41 -6.98
C ASP A 139 -6.67 -19.74 -5.79
N ILE A 140 -7.39 -19.66 -4.65
CA ILE A 140 -6.93 -18.99 -3.43
C ILE A 140 -6.05 -19.95 -2.65
N THR A 141 -4.77 -19.90 -2.92
CA THR A 141 -3.72 -20.65 -2.23
C THR A 141 -2.66 -19.71 -1.68
N PRO A 142 -1.86 -20.11 -0.68
CA PRO A 142 -0.73 -19.29 -0.20
C PRO A 142 0.31 -18.97 -1.26
N ALA A 143 0.38 -19.76 -2.33
CA ALA A 143 1.28 -19.50 -3.46
C ALA A 143 0.77 -18.35 -4.33
N ASN A 144 -0.53 -18.26 -4.54
CA ASN A 144 -1.16 -17.21 -5.36
C ASN A 144 -1.52 -15.96 -4.55
N TYR A 145 -1.88 -16.14 -3.29
CA TYR A 145 -2.27 -15.06 -2.37
C TYR A 145 -1.63 -15.31 -1.01
N PRO A 146 -0.38 -14.89 -0.78
CA PRO A 146 0.30 -15.09 0.49
C PRO A 146 -0.40 -14.33 1.63
N LEU A 147 -0.16 -14.76 2.87
CA LEU A 147 -0.56 -13.98 4.03
C LEU A 147 0.34 -12.75 4.16
N VAL A 148 -0.28 -11.58 4.22
CA VAL A 148 0.40 -10.30 4.35
C VAL A 148 -0.10 -9.54 5.57
N PHE A 149 0.74 -8.63 6.06
CA PHE A 149 0.35 -7.72 7.12
C PHE A 149 -0.70 -6.73 6.61
N ALA A 150 -1.80 -6.60 7.33
CA ALA A 150 -2.90 -5.73 6.96
C ALA A 150 -3.50 -5.03 8.18
N HIS A 151 -4.26 -3.97 7.91
CA HIS A 151 -5.12 -3.34 8.89
C HIS A 151 -6.58 -3.56 8.47
N TYR A 152 -7.40 -4.01 9.41
CA TYR A 152 -8.83 -4.15 9.21
C TYR A 152 -9.57 -3.55 10.40
N GLU A 153 -10.42 -2.56 10.16
CA GLU A 153 -11.20 -1.85 11.20
C GLU A 153 -10.35 -1.40 12.40
N GLY A 154 -9.15 -0.86 12.12
CA GLY A 154 -8.23 -0.38 13.15
C GLY A 154 -7.39 -1.48 13.83
N SER A 155 -7.63 -2.74 13.52
CA SER A 155 -6.85 -3.87 14.05
C SER A 155 -5.74 -4.28 13.10
N LYS A 156 -4.56 -4.56 13.67
CA LYS A 156 -3.41 -5.12 12.93
C LYS A 156 -3.52 -6.63 12.89
N LEU A 157 -3.45 -7.21 11.71
CA LEU A 157 -3.57 -8.65 11.51
C LEU A 157 -2.81 -9.12 10.26
N TYR A 158 -2.63 -10.43 10.15
CA TYR A 158 -2.23 -11.06 8.89
C TYR A 158 -3.47 -11.60 8.19
N ASN A 159 -3.61 -11.30 6.91
CA ASN A 159 -4.71 -11.74 6.07
C ASN A 159 -4.20 -12.13 4.69
N TRP A 160 -5.05 -12.79 3.90
CA TRP A 160 -4.77 -13.04 2.50
C TRP A 160 -4.41 -11.75 1.77
N SER A 161 -3.39 -11.80 0.93
CA SER A 161 -3.01 -10.64 0.11
C SER A 161 -4.20 -10.17 -0.73
N PRO A 162 -4.43 -8.85 -0.82
CA PRO A 162 -5.29 -8.30 -1.86
C PRO A 162 -4.70 -8.59 -3.24
N LEU A 163 -5.47 -8.29 -4.29
CA LEU A 163 -5.04 -8.47 -5.68
C LEU A 163 -3.75 -7.70 -5.98
N ILE A 164 -3.67 -6.47 -5.52
CA ILE A 164 -2.48 -5.60 -5.58
C ILE A 164 -2.18 -5.11 -4.17
N TYR A 165 -0.97 -5.33 -3.71
CA TYR A 165 -0.52 -5.04 -2.36
C TYR A 165 0.68 -4.11 -2.35
N ALA A 166 0.68 -3.17 -1.41
CA ALA A 166 1.85 -2.36 -1.06
C ALA A 166 1.82 -2.08 0.44
N TYR A 167 2.94 -2.26 1.10
CA TYR A 167 3.09 -1.95 2.52
C TYR A 167 4.42 -1.26 2.76
N GLN A 168 4.39 -0.08 3.38
CA GLN A 168 5.56 0.77 3.62
C GLN A 168 6.34 1.06 2.33
N GLN A 169 5.65 1.23 1.22
CA GLN A 169 6.21 1.62 -0.06
C GLN A 169 5.83 3.07 -0.38
N GLU A 170 6.71 3.79 -1.06
CA GLU A 170 6.53 5.18 -1.45
C GLU A 170 6.75 5.36 -2.95
N ASN A 171 6.19 6.43 -3.51
CA ASN A 171 6.34 6.77 -4.92
C ASN A 171 5.99 5.59 -5.84
N ILE A 172 4.74 5.11 -5.72
CA ILE A 172 4.21 4.00 -6.52
C ILE A 172 3.05 4.47 -7.37
N ALA A 173 2.90 3.93 -8.56
CA ALA A 173 1.76 4.18 -9.42
C ALA A 173 1.31 2.91 -10.15
N LEU A 174 0.03 2.93 -10.53
CA LEU A 174 -0.58 2.02 -11.49
C LEU A 174 -1.21 2.92 -12.57
N THR A 175 -0.70 2.82 -13.79
CA THR A 175 -1.09 3.71 -14.91
C THR A 175 -1.47 2.89 -16.13
N GLY A 176 -2.14 3.56 -17.11
CA GLY A 176 -2.54 2.94 -18.36
C GLY A 176 -3.79 3.53 -18.95
#